data_14c6eb84938837ac71193a928a9d3bca
#
_entry.id   14c6eb84938837ac71193a928a9d3bca
#
_cell.length_a   1.000
_cell.length_b   1.000
_cell.length_c   1.000
_cell.angle_alpha   90.00
_cell.angle_beta   90.00
_cell.angle_gamma   90.00
#
_symmetry.space_group_name_H-M   'P 1'
#
loop_
_entity.id
_entity.type
_entity.pdbx_description
1 polymer ?
#
loop_
_entity_poly.entity_id
_entity_poly.type
_entity_poly.pdbx_seq_one_letter_code
_entity_poly.pdbx_strand_id
1 'polypeptide(L)'
;MLPETREQKIRQWSPKICEVLRTLLPSAPNEADFRRVIDPLLDEFCADLEIAPLAHAEYTLATGIADAVFNRLVIEYERPGVLRKIPDAATRHSIQQVKDYLEGLAKKERHQIERLAGVVFDGHLLIFVRFVGGRWTEEAPVEVSPPSLERFLTWLAGLSSGVALTSENLNRDFAIEQLRTQNILRGLFQALGPALESPDGLVARLFEQWRLFFSEAIDYSEAFGGRKLEPLKKWVRKAGFEIETPAEAEHFFFVLHTYFALLVKLLAWLALSRHLGVKLGAPSFAGLTTADGETLRLRLQ
;
A
#
# COMPACT_ATOMS: atom_id res chain seq x y z
N MET A 1 -1.19 -12.71 21.69
CA MET A 1 -2.19 -12.87 20.63
C MET A 1 -1.52 -12.43 19.35
N LEU A 2 -1.48 -13.25 18.30
CA LEU A 2 -0.93 -12.83 17.01
C LEU A 2 -1.85 -11.74 16.44
N PRO A 3 -1.31 -10.70 15.78
CA PRO A 3 -2.15 -9.69 15.14
C PRO A 3 -3.02 -10.34 14.06
N GLU A 4 -4.28 -9.92 13.99
CA GLU A 4 -5.21 -10.40 12.97
C GLU A 4 -4.70 -10.10 11.56
N THR A 5 -4.84 -11.09 10.68
CA THR A 5 -4.47 -10.90 9.29
C THR A 5 -5.50 -10.02 8.56
N ARG A 6 -5.07 -9.37 7.48
CA ARG A 6 -5.95 -8.58 6.62
C ARG A 6 -7.17 -9.38 6.15
N GLU A 7 -6.97 -10.64 5.77
CA GLU A 7 -8.05 -11.52 5.33
C GLU A 7 -9.04 -11.85 6.45
N GLN A 8 -8.55 -12.02 7.69
CA GLN A 8 -9.41 -12.23 8.84
C GLN A 8 -10.29 -11.00 9.11
N LYS A 9 -9.73 -9.80 9.07
CA LYS A 9 -10.49 -8.55 9.21
C LYS A 9 -11.54 -8.38 8.10
N ILE A 10 -11.18 -8.63 6.83
CA ILE A 10 -12.14 -8.59 5.72
C ILE A 10 -13.31 -9.55 5.96
N ARG A 11 -13.05 -10.76 6.42
CA ARG A 11 -14.08 -11.75 6.74
C ARG A 11 -14.97 -11.38 7.92
N GLN A 12 -14.48 -10.58 8.85
CA GLN A 12 -15.28 -10.04 9.96
C GLN A 12 -16.14 -8.87 9.52
N TRP A 13 -15.60 -7.98 8.68
CA TRP A 13 -16.30 -6.80 8.21
C TRP A 13 -17.42 -7.11 7.21
N SER A 14 -17.24 -8.09 6.35
CA SER A 14 -18.23 -8.39 5.31
C SER A 14 -19.62 -8.76 5.87
N PRO A 15 -19.79 -9.64 6.87
CA PRO A 15 -21.10 -9.87 7.48
C PRO A 15 -21.61 -8.68 8.28
N LYS A 16 -20.75 -7.89 8.94
CA LYS A 16 -21.13 -6.67 9.66
C LYS A 16 -21.77 -5.66 8.71
N ILE A 17 -21.14 -5.36 7.59
CA ILE A 17 -21.66 -4.43 6.57
C ILE A 17 -22.96 -4.98 5.98
N CYS A 18 -23.00 -6.29 5.66
CA CYS A 18 -24.21 -6.91 5.12
C CYS A 18 -25.41 -6.77 6.05
N GLU A 19 -25.23 -6.94 7.36
CA GLU A 19 -26.28 -6.80 8.36
C GLU A 19 -26.76 -5.36 8.51
N VAL A 20 -25.82 -4.40 8.52
CA VAL A 20 -26.15 -2.96 8.58
C VAL A 20 -26.95 -2.55 7.33
N LEU A 21 -26.49 -2.96 6.14
CA LEU A 21 -27.22 -2.68 4.90
C LEU A 21 -28.62 -3.29 4.93
N ARG A 22 -28.78 -4.53 5.34
CA ARG A 22 -30.11 -5.20 5.46
C ARG A 22 -31.06 -4.40 6.36
N THR A 23 -30.53 -3.83 7.46
CA THR A 23 -31.33 -3.12 8.46
C THR A 23 -31.66 -1.71 8.03
N LEU A 24 -30.69 -0.97 7.48
CA LEU A 24 -30.83 0.47 7.23
C LEU A 24 -31.24 0.82 5.79
N LEU A 25 -30.98 -0.03 4.82
CA LEU A 25 -31.29 0.24 3.40
C LEU A 25 -32.78 0.51 3.14
N PRO A 26 -33.75 -0.13 3.81
CA PRO A 26 -35.16 0.21 3.64
C PRO A 26 -35.51 1.65 4.02
N SER A 27 -34.70 2.30 4.86
CA SER A 27 -34.85 3.71 5.24
C SER A 27 -34.03 4.68 4.40
N ALA A 28 -33.30 4.20 3.40
CA ALA A 28 -32.46 4.98 2.50
C ALA A 28 -33.06 5.02 1.09
N PRO A 29 -34.04 5.91 0.83
CA PRO A 29 -34.80 5.91 -0.43
C PRO A 29 -34.04 6.49 -1.63
N ASN A 30 -32.92 7.15 -1.40
CA ASN A 30 -32.11 7.78 -2.43
C ASN A 30 -30.62 7.49 -2.23
N GLU A 31 -29.80 7.85 -3.20
CA GLU A 31 -28.37 7.67 -3.21
C GLU A 31 -27.66 8.36 -2.03
N ALA A 32 -28.03 9.62 -1.74
CA ALA A 32 -27.39 10.36 -0.65
C ALA A 32 -27.65 9.71 0.73
N ASP A 33 -28.85 9.15 0.95
CA ASP A 33 -29.15 8.41 2.16
C ASP A 33 -28.41 7.09 2.20
N PHE A 34 -28.26 6.40 1.06
CA PHE A 34 -27.44 5.20 0.96
C PHE A 34 -25.96 5.48 1.27
N ARG A 35 -25.40 6.56 0.72
CA ARG A 35 -24.01 6.98 1.01
C ARG A 35 -23.80 7.27 2.50
N ARG A 36 -24.75 7.91 3.17
CA ARG A 36 -24.68 8.14 4.63
C ARG A 36 -24.61 6.85 5.45
N VAL A 37 -25.11 5.74 4.92
CA VAL A 37 -25.03 4.43 5.56
C VAL A 37 -23.69 3.76 5.27
N ILE A 38 -23.25 3.77 4.02
CA ILE A 38 -22.10 2.95 3.60
C ILE A 38 -20.75 3.63 3.81
N ASP A 39 -20.64 4.95 3.56
CA ASP A 39 -19.35 5.66 3.64
C ASP A 39 -18.69 5.54 5.04
N PRO A 40 -19.42 5.75 6.17
CA PRO A 40 -18.82 5.57 7.49
C PRO A 40 -18.32 4.15 7.76
N LEU A 41 -19.00 3.12 7.22
CA LEU A 41 -18.58 1.73 7.37
C LEU A 41 -17.29 1.44 6.59
N LEU A 42 -17.15 2.02 5.41
CA LEU A 42 -15.92 1.90 4.62
C LEU A 42 -14.75 2.66 5.26
N ASP A 43 -15.03 3.81 5.85
CA ASP A 43 -14.02 4.59 6.59
C ASP A 43 -13.56 3.83 7.85
N GLU A 44 -14.48 3.27 8.63
CA GLU A 44 -14.14 2.43 9.79
C GLU A 44 -13.35 1.18 9.37
N PHE A 45 -13.75 0.53 8.28
CA PHE A 45 -13.02 -0.61 7.72
C PHE A 45 -11.59 -0.22 7.29
N CYS A 46 -11.43 0.90 6.61
CA CYS A 46 -10.11 1.39 6.21
C CYS A 46 -9.26 1.73 7.43
N ALA A 47 -9.83 2.37 8.45
CA ALA A 47 -9.15 2.71 9.70
C ALA A 47 -8.69 1.44 10.45
N ASP A 48 -9.55 0.43 10.54
CA ASP A 48 -9.22 -0.85 11.19
C ASP A 48 -8.07 -1.59 10.46
N LEU A 49 -7.96 -1.44 9.15
CA LEU A 49 -6.87 -2.00 8.34
C LEU A 49 -5.62 -1.11 8.30
N GLU A 50 -5.61 0.02 9.03
CA GLU A 50 -4.56 1.03 8.95
C GLU A 50 -4.29 1.50 7.50
N ILE A 51 -5.32 1.48 6.68
CA ILE A 51 -5.27 2.04 5.34
C ILE A 51 -5.66 3.51 5.46
N ALA A 52 -4.74 4.41 5.08
CA ALA A 52 -5.08 5.80 4.82
C ALA A 52 -5.45 5.92 3.33
N PRO A 53 -6.72 5.75 2.95
CA PRO A 53 -7.08 5.94 1.58
C PRO A 53 -6.94 7.43 1.25
N LEU A 54 -6.37 7.74 0.09
CA LEU A 54 -6.64 9.03 -0.56
C LEU A 54 -8.09 8.93 -1.06
N ALA A 55 -9.04 8.97 -0.14
CA ALA A 55 -10.46 8.97 -0.48
C ALA A 55 -10.86 10.39 -0.85
N HIS A 56 -11.38 10.55 -2.05
CA HIS A 56 -11.98 11.78 -2.51
C HIS A 56 -13.46 11.50 -2.76
N ALA A 57 -14.34 12.04 -1.94
CA ALA A 57 -15.75 12.16 -2.27
C ALA A 57 -15.90 13.20 -3.40
N GLU A 58 -16.77 12.93 -4.36
CA GLU A 58 -17.04 13.82 -5.49
C GLU A 58 -15.77 14.22 -6.27
N TYR A 59 -14.99 13.22 -6.68
CA TYR A 59 -13.74 13.46 -7.38
C TYR A 59 -13.96 13.95 -8.81
N THR A 60 -13.61 15.21 -9.08
CA THR A 60 -13.77 15.82 -10.40
C THR A 60 -12.76 15.30 -11.41
N LEU A 61 -13.24 14.69 -12.48
CA LEU A 61 -12.48 14.21 -13.63
C LEU A 61 -12.87 15.01 -14.88
N ALA A 62 -12.08 14.93 -15.93
CA ALA A 62 -12.43 15.52 -17.23
C ALA A 62 -13.70 14.88 -17.85
N THR A 63 -14.01 13.66 -17.45
CA THR A 63 -15.15 12.84 -17.91
C THR A 63 -16.38 12.96 -17.01
N GLY A 64 -16.31 13.67 -15.87
CA GLY A 64 -17.42 13.83 -14.92
C GLY A 64 -16.95 13.87 -13.47
N ILE A 65 -17.88 13.69 -12.54
CA ILE A 65 -17.62 13.64 -11.10
C ILE A 65 -17.90 12.22 -10.63
N ALA A 66 -16.88 11.50 -10.16
CA ALA A 66 -17.04 10.20 -9.55
C ALA A 66 -17.47 10.33 -8.08
N ASP A 67 -18.39 9.49 -7.62
CA ASP A 67 -18.96 9.58 -6.28
C ASP A 67 -17.90 9.33 -5.19
N ALA A 68 -17.08 8.32 -5.36
CA ALA A 68 -15.95 8.06 -4.47
C ALA A 68 -14.77 7.45 -5.23
N VAL A 69 -13.57 7.92 -4.93
CA VAL A 69 -12.32 7.36 -5.44
C VAL A 69 -11.41 7.00 -4.26
N PHE A 70 -11.10 5.73 -4.13
CA PHE A 70 -10.17 5.19 -3.16
C PHE A 70 -8.88 4.77 -3.86
N ASN A 71 -7.97 5.69 -4.07
CA ASN A 71 -6.74 5.50 -4.85
C ASN A 71 -7.01 4.97 -6.28
N ARG A 72 -7.08 3.65 -6.46
CA ARG A 72 -7.25 2.97 -7.75
C ARG A 72 -8.62 2.30 -7.89
N LEU A 73 -9.49 2.46 -6.93
CA LEU A 73 -10.84 1.97 -6.97
C LEU A 73 -11.80 3.16 -7.11
N VAL A 74 -12.61 3.14 -8.16
CA VAL A 74 -13.72 4.06 -8.35
C VAL A 74 -14.99 3.35 -7.89
N ILE A 75 -15.81 4.00 -7.08
CA ILE A 75 -17.12 3.52 -6.67
C ILE A 75 -18.14 4.51 -7.20
N GLU A 76 -19.10 3.99 -7.95
CA GLU A 76 -20.30 4.70 -8.37
C GLU A 76 -21.47 4.19 -7.55
N TYR A 77 -22.05 5.07 -6.79
CA TYR A 77 -23.21 4.76 -5.98
C TYR A 77 -24.50 5.01 -6.78
N GLU A 78 -25.45 4.15 -6.59
CA GLU A 78 -26.75 4.27 -7.17
C GLU A 78 -27.84 4.24 -6.10
N ARG A 79 -28.96 4.85 -6.40
CA ARG A 79 -30.13 4.74 -5.54
C ARG A 79 -30.51 3.26 -5.34
N PRO A 80 -30.84 2.84 -4.10
CA PRO A 80 -31.21 1.46 -3.82
C PRO A 80 -32.30 0.91 -4.76
N GLY A 81 -32.01 -0.26 -5.34
CA GLY A 81 -32.92 -0.97 -6.24
C GLY A 81 -32.96 -0.45 -7.68
N VAL A 82 -32.03 0.40 -8.10
CA VAL A 82 -31.87 0.83 -9.50
C VAL A 82 -31.23 -0.25 -10.35
N LEU A 83 -30.21 -0.91 -9.83
CA LEU A 83 -29.51 -1.95 -10.56
C LEU A 83 -30.40 -3.17 -10.80
N ARG A 84 -30.20 -3.86 -11.92
CA ARG A 84 -30.93 -5.08 -12.30
C ARG A 84 -29.99 -6.23 -12.55
N LYS A 85 -30.38 -7.45 -12.14
CA LYS A 85 -29.63 -8.70 -12.41
C LYS A 85 -29.39 -8.92 -13.91
N ILE A 86 -30.39 -8.58 -14.73
CA ILE A 86 -30.22 -8.48 -16.19
C ILE A 86 -30.11 -6.98 -16.50
N PRO A 87 -28.93 -6.49 -16.92
CA PRO A 87 -28.70 -5.07 -17.09
C PRO A 87 -29.65 -4.41 -18.07
N ASP A 88 -30.45 -3.49 -17.58
CA ASP A 88 -31.33 -2.59 -18.36
C ASP A 88 -30.55 -1.32 -18.82
N ALA A 89 -31.23 -0.34 -19.36
CA ALA A 89 -30.61 0.89 -19.83
C ALA A 89 -29.95 1.69 -18.69
N ALA A 90 -30.61 1.76 -17.51
CA ALA A 90 -30.06 2.47 -16.34
C ALA A 90 -28.81 1.76 -15.82
N THR A 91 -28.85 0.45 -15.61
CA THR A 91 -27.69 -0.35 -15.17
C THR A 91 -26.52 -0.22 -16.15
N ARG A 92 -26.78 -0.25 -17.47
CA ARG A 92 -25.73 -0.05 -18.48
C ARG A 92 -25.15 1.36 -18.45
N HIS A 93 -25.95 2.36 -18.15
CA HIS A 93 -25.50 3.74 -18.00
C HIS A 93 -24.51 3.87 -16.84
N SER A 94 -24.84 3.36 -15.67
CA SER A 94 -23.94 3.38 -14.50
C SER A 94 -22.63 2.64 -14.75
N ILE A 95 -22.68 1.49 -15.44
CA ILE A 95 -21.47 0.77 -15.86
C ILE A 95 -20.62 1.64 -16.79
N GLN A 96 -21.22 2.35 -17.74
CA GLN A 96 -20.50 3.22 -18.66
C GLN A 96 -19.88 4.42 -17.93
N GLN A 97 -20.58 5.02 -16.97
CA GLN A 97 -20.03 6.09 -16.14
C GLN A 97 -18.76 5.65 -15.41
N VAL A 98 -18.77 4.46 -14.78
CA VAL A 98 -17.58 3.90 -14.14
C VAL A 98 -16.42 3.73 -15.12
N LYS A 99 -16.67 3.24 -16.36
CA LYS A 99 -15.64 3.13 -17.39
C LYS A 99 -15.03 4.49 -17.74
N ASP A 100 -15.89 5.50 -17.94
CA ASP A 100 -15.47 6.85 -18.28
C ASP A 100 -14.64 7.48 -17.13
N TYR A 101 -15.03 7.22 -15.87
CA TYR A 101 -14.28 7.67 -14.69
C TYR A 101 -12.93 6.98 -14.57
N LEU A 102 -12.86 5.67 -14.85
CA LEU A 102 -11.59 4.94 -14.86
C LEU A 102 -10.63 5.47 -15.95
N GLU A 103 -11.13 5.79 -17.13
CA GLU A 103 -10.33 6.44 -18.18
C GLU A 103 -9.88 7.84 -17.76
N GLY A 104 -10.77 8.63 -17.17
CA GLY A 104 -10.45 9.97 -16.64
C GLY A 104 -9.38 9.90 -15.55
N LEU A 105 -9.52 8.96 -14.61
CA LEU A 105 -8.57 8.75 -13.52
C LEU A 105 -7.20 8.28 -14.06
N ALA A 106 -7.19 7.33 -15.02
CA ALA A 106 -5.98 6.87 -15.66
C ALA A 106 -5.18 8.02 -16.29
N LYS A 107 -5.87 8.94 -16.99
CA LYS A 107 -5.25 10.11 -17.63
C LYS A 107 -4.76 11.13 -16.57
N LYS A 108 -5.60 11.46 -15.59
CA LYS A 108 -5.31 12.49 -14.58
C LYS A 108 -4.14 12.09 -13.68
N GLU A 109 -4.15 10.84 -13.19
CA GLU A 109 -3.16 10.32 -12.26
C GLU A 109 -2.00 9.57 -12.96
N ARG A 110 -1.99 9.54 -14.30
CA ARG A 110 -1.00 8.83 -15.12
C ARG A 110 -0.86 7.34 -14.75
N HIS A 111 -1.98 6.72 -14.42
CA HIS A 111 -2.04 5.28 -14.15
C HIS A 111 -2.23 4.47 -15.42
N GLN A 112 -1.71 3.24 -15.41
CA GLN A 112 -2.13 2.23 -16.39
C GLN A 112 -3.56 1.81 -16.05
N ILE A 113 -4.47 1.87 -17.03
CA ILE A 113 -5.90 1.59 -16.83
C ILE A 113 -6.13 0.17 -16.30
N GLU A 114 -5.28 -0.80 -16.66
CA GLU A 114 -5.32 -2.17 -16.17
C GLU A 114 -5.11 -2.30 -14.66
N ARG A 115 -4.57 -1.26 -14.01
CA ARG A 115 -4.34 -1.22 -12.57
C ARG A 115 -5.49 -0.59 -11.80
N LEU A 116 -6.48 -0.08 -12.50
CA LEU A 116 -7.66 0.52 -11.94
C LEU A 116 -8.80 -0.50 -11.91
N ALA A 117 -9.75 -0.28 -11.04
CA ALA A 117 -10.99 -1.04 -10.98
C ALA A 117 -12.15 -0.12 -10.61
N GLY A 118 -13.34 -0.51 -11.00
CA GLY A 118 -14.56 0.18 -10.67
C GLY A 118 -15.63 -0.76 -10.12
N VAL A 119 -16.48 -0.21 -9.30
CA VAL A 119 -17.63 -0.90 -8.74
C VAL A 119 -18.84 0.00 -8.85
N VAL A 120 -19.95 -0.54 -9.38
CA VAL A 120 -21.28 0.09 -9.26
C VAL A 120 -21.98 -0.56 -8.09
N PHE A 121 -22.58 0.24 -7.21
CA PHE A 121 -23.13 -0.26 -5.97
C PHE A 121 -24.44 0.48 -5.59
N ASP A 122 -25.55 -0.25 -5.46
CA ASP A 122 -26.85 0.30 -5.04
C ASP A 122 -27.36 -0.26 -3.70
N GLY A 123 -26.49 -0.91 -2.92
CA GLY A 123 -26.83 -1.54 -1.66
C GLY A 123 -27.49 -2.93 -1.78
N HIS A 124 -28.08 -3.27 -2.92
CA HIS A 124 -28.63 -4.60 -3.22
C HIS A 124 -27.77 -5.40 -4.17
N LEU A 125 -27.15 -4.74 -5.13
CA LEU A 125 -26.30 -5.34 -6.16
C LEU A 125 -24.93 -4.65 -6.22
N LEU A 126 -23.92 -5.44 -6.61
CA LEU A 126 -22.56 -5.01 -6.91
C LEU A 126 -22.25 -5.42 -8.36
N ILE A 127 -21.62 -4.53 -9.11
CA ILE A 127 -21.11 -4.81 -10.46
C ILE A 127 -19.63 -4.44 -10.49
N PHE A 128 -18.78 -5.38 -10.82
CA PHE A 128 -17.34 -5.20 -10.88
C PHE A 128 -16.88 -4.93 -12.31
N VAL A 129 -16.12 -3.85 -12.51
CA VAL A 129 -15.68 -3.37 -13.81
C VAL A 129 -14.18 -3.23 -13.85
N ARG A 130 -13.52 -3.79 -14.88
CA ARG A 130 -12.07 -3.68 -15.09
C ARG A 130 -11.74 -3.60 -16.56
N PHE A 131 -10.56 -3.02 -16.87
CA PHE A 131 -9.94 -3.11 -18.17
C PHE A 131 -8.83 -4.18 -18.13
N VAL A 132 -8.95 -5.24 -18.93
CA VAL A 132 -8.03 -6.37 -18.90
C VAL A 132 -7.74 -6.83 -20.34
N GLY A 133 -6.46 -6.94 -20.69
CA GLY A 133 -6.06 -7.44 -22.01
C GLY A 133 -6.60 -6.60 -23.17
N GLY A 134 -6.61 -5.27 -23.02
CA GLY A 134 -7.04 -4.34 -24.05
C GLY A 134 -8.56 -4.19 -24.23
N ARG A 135 -9.36 -4.73 -23.31
CA ARG A 135 -10.82 -4.68 -23.37
C ARG A 135 -11.47 -4.46 -22.00
N TRP A 136 -12.62 -3.85 -21.99
CA TRP A 136 -13.47 -3.77 -20.82
C TRP A 136 -14.06 -5.14 -20.46
N THR A 137 -14.00 -5.47 -19.19
CA THR A 137 -14.62 -6.64 -18.59
C THR A 137 -15.56 -6.15 -17.50
N GLU A 138 -16.84 -6.45 -17.66
CA GLU A 138 -17.88 -6.22 -16.66
C GLU A 138 -18.43 -7.57 -16.22
N GLU A 139 -18.59 -7.74 -14.94
CA GLU A 139 -19.16 -8.97 -14.40
C GLU A 139 -20.67 -8.85 -14.28
N ALA A 140 -21.35 -9.99 -14.31
CA ALA A 140 -22.79 -10.02 -14.04
C ALA A 140 -23.06 -9.42 -12.65
N PRO A 141 -24.16 -8.64 -12.50
CA PRO A 141 -24.55 -8.09 -11.22
C PRO A 141 -24.72 -9.18 -10.16
N VAL A 142 -24.07 -9.03 -9.02
CA VAL A 142 -24.12 -9.98 -7.90
C VAL A 142 -24.88 -9.38 -6.71
N GLU A 143 -25.69 -10.21 -6.03
CA GLU A 143 -26.39 -9.76 -4.83
C GLU A 143 -25.40 -9.44 -3.70
N VAL A 144 -25.75 -8.41 -2.92
CA VAL A 144 -25.04 -8.06 -1.70
C VAL A 144 -25.20 -9.21 -0.69
N SER A 145 -24.11 -9.81 -0.34
CA SER A 145 -23.99 -10.94 0.56
C SER A 145 -22.61 -10.89 1.22
N PRO A 146 -22.36 -11.61 2.31
CA PRO A 146 -21.02 -11.64 2.89
C PRO A 146 -19.92 -12.01 1.90
N PRO A 147 -20.06 -13.02 1.01
CA PRO A 147 -19.04 -13.32 0.00
C PRO A 147 -18.81 -12.21 -1.03
N SER A 148 -19.87 -11.54 -1.52
CA SER A 148 -19.71 -10.46 -2.50
C SER A 148 -19.10 -9.21 -1.85
N LEU A 149 -19.44 -8.92 -0.60
CA LEU A 149 -18.82 -7.87 0.20
C LEU A 149 -17.37 -8.21 0.57
N GLU A 150 -17.05 -9.46 0.92
CA GLU A 150 -15.66 -9.89 1.13
C GLU A 150 -14.80 -9.59 -0.10
N ARG A 151 -15.33 -9.86 -1.28
CA ARG A 151 -14.67 -9.53 -2.54
C ARG A 151 -14.52 -8.02 -2.76
N PHE A 152 -15.58 -7.26 -2.54
CA PHE A 152 -15.56 -5.80 -2.63
C PHE A 152 -14.53 -5.19 -1.67
N LEU A 153 -14.53 -5.60 -0.41
CA LEU A 153 -13.58 -5.15 0.60
C LEU A 153 -12.15 -5.59 0.28
N THR A 154 -11.97 -6.76 -0.35
CA THR A 154 -10.66 -7.20 -0.85
C THR A 154 -10.15 -6.28 -1.96
N TRP A 155 -11.02 -5.84 -2.88
CA TRP A 155 -10.65 -4.85 -3.90
C TRP A 155 -10.35 -3.49 -3.26
N LEU A 156 -11.22 -3.01 -2.38
CA LEU A 156 -11.01 -1.76 -1.66
C LEU A 156 -9.66 -1.77 -0.92
N ALA A 157 -9.43 -2.79 -0.11
CA ALA A 157 -8.18 -2.94 0.63
C ALA A 157 -6.95 -3.11 -0.29
N GLY A 158 -7.05 -3.91 -1.35
CA GLY A 158 -5.96 -4.18 -2.28
C GLY A 158 -5.59 -2.99 -3.16
N LEU A 159 -6.57 -2.26 -3.65
CA LEU A 159 -6.37 -1.12 -4.54
C LEU A 159 -6.10 0.18 -3.78
N SER A 160 -6.67 0.36 -2.60
CA SER A 160 -6.39 1.51 -1.74
C SER A 160 -5.01 1.48 -1.11
N SER A 161 -4.50 0.29 -0.75
CA SER A 161 -3.14 0.13 -0.21
C SER A 161 -2.07 0.00 -1.29
N GLY A 162 -2.46 -0.26 -2.52
CA GLY A 162 -1.55 -0.42 -3.65
C GLY A 162 -1.12 0.91 -4.25
N VAL A 163 -0.34 1.70 -3.52
CA VAL A 163 0.26 2.92 -4.06
C VAL A 163 1.16 2.57 -5.23
N ALA A 164 1.08 3.32 -6.34
CA ALA A 164 2.00 3.15 -7.46
C ALA A 164 3.45 3.32 -6.98
N LEU A 165 4.39 2.53 -7.52
CA LEU A 165 5.81 2.68 -7.26
C LEU A 165 6.32 3.94 -7.99
N THR A 166 5.88 5.12 -7.53
CA THR A 166 6.41 6.40 -7.98
C THR A 166 7.45 6.90 -6.97
N SER A 167 8.33 7.78 -7.41
CA SER A 167 9.33 8.42 -6.54
C SER A 167 8.68 9.10 -5.34
N GLU A 168 7.54 9.78 -5.56
CA GLU A 168 6.80 10.50 -4.53
C GLU A 168 6.25 9.54 -3.47
N ASN A 169 5.65 8.44 -3.91
CA ASN A 169 5.09 7.44 -3.01
C ASN A 169 6.18 6.68 -2.24
N LEU A 170 7.27 6.31 -2.91
CA LEU A 170 8.42 5.70 -2.25
C LEU A 170 9.03 6.65 -1.23
N ASN A 171 9.20 7.92 -1.57
CA ASN A 171 9.72 8.92 -0.64
C ASN A 171 8.79 9.12 0.55
N ARG A 172 7.46 9.20 0.33
CA ARG A 172 6.49 9.33 1.40
C ARG A 172 6.51 8.12 2.36
N ASP A 173 6.56 6.90 1.81
CA ASP A 173 6.36 5.69 2.61
C ASP A 173 7.66 5.17 3.24
N PHE A 174 8.81 5.48 2.64
CA PHE A 174 10.13 4.97 3.05
C PHE A 174 11.13 6.07 3.42
N ALA A 175 10.69 7.33 3.51
CA ALA A 175 11.55 8.41 3.98
C ALA A 175 12.01 8.18 5.42
N ILE A 176 13.18 8.72 5.74
CA ILE A 176 13.79 8.57 7.08
C ILE A 176 12.98 9.22 8.20
N GLU A 177 12.09 10.14 7.85
CA GLU A 177 11.16 10.80 8.78
C GLU A 177 9.98 9.91 9.18
N GLN A 178 9.73 8.83 8.45
CA GLN A 178 8.61 7.92 8.74
C GLN A 178 8.90 7.07 9.96
N LEU A 179 7.95 6.98 10.89
CA LEU A 179 8.11 6.22 12.13
C LEU A 179 8.47 4.75 11.88
N ARG A 180 7.88 4.12 10.86
CA ARG A 180 8.20 2.73 10.47
C ARG A 180 9.65 2.60 10.03
N THR A 181 10.14 3.51 9.20
CA THR A 181 11.54 3.56 8.75
C THR A 181 12.48 3.77 9.93
N GLN A 182 12.16 4.71 10.82
CA GLN A 182 12.95 4.96 12.04
C GLN A 182 13.05 3.72 12.93
N ASN A 183 11.95 2.98 13.10
CA ASN A 183 11.96 1.74 13.91
C ASN A 183 12.84 0.66 13.28
N ILE A 184 12.80 0.51 11.95
CA ILE A 184 13.68 -0.43 11.22
C ILE A 184 15.15 -0.02 11.38
N LEU A 185 15.45 1.26 11.15
CA LEU A 185 16.82 1.78 11.28
C LEU A 185 17.36 1.61 12.71
N ARG A 186 16.55 1.87 13.75
CA ARG A 186 16.94 1.64 15.14
C ARG A 186 17.23 0.17 15.41
N GLY A 187 16.38 -0.74 14.94
CA GLY A 187 16.61 -2.18 15.08
C GLY A 187 17.90 -2.63 14.43
N LEU A 188 18.17 -2.17 13.20
CA LEU A 188 19.43 -2.45 12.51
C LEU A 188 20.64 -1.85 13.22
N PHE A 189 20.52 -0.62 13.71
CA PHE A 189 21.61 0.06 14.43
C PHE A 189 21.95 -0.65 15.75
N GLN A 190 20.95 -1.06 16.51
CA GLN A 190 21.13 -1.83 17.75
C GLN A 190 21.75 -3.21 17.49
N ALA A 191 21.39 -3.86 16.39
CA ALA A 191 21.95 -5.17 16.01
C ALA A 191 23.37 -5.06 15.47
N LEU A 192 23.80 -3.91 14.96
CA LEU A 192 25.12 -3.73 14.36
C LEU A 192 26.24 -3.85 15.38
N GLY A 193 26.14 -3.20 16.55
CA GLY A 193 27.16 -3.22 17.58
C GLY A 193 27.63 -4.64 17.93
N PRO A 194 26.74 -5.50 18.43
CA PRO A 194 27.07 -6.90 18.73
C PRO A 194 27.60 -7.68 17.52
N ALA A 195 27.11 -7.37 16.31
CA ALA A 195 27.57 -8.04 15.09
C ALA A 195 29.00 -7.65 14.67
N LEU A 196 29.48 -6.48 15.09
CA LEU A 196 30.86 -6.03 14.86
C LEU A 196 31.87 -6.58 15.89
N GLU A 197 31.40 -7.08 17.05
CA GLU A 197 32.26 -7.68 18.07
C GLU A 197 32.94 -8.98 17.59
N SER A 198 32.44 -9.60 16.52
CA SER A 198 33.03 -10.77 15.88
C SER A 198 33.81 -10.35 14.62
N PRO A 199 35.12 -10.15 14.68
CA PRO A 199 35.93 -9.65 13.53
C PRO A 199 35.84 -10.55 12.29
N ASP A 200 35.70 -11.85 12.49
CA ASP A 200 35.54 -12.83 11.40
C ASP A 200 34.10 -12.99 10.93
N GLY A 201 33.18 -12.27 11.55
CA GLY A 201 31.74 -12.26 11.20
C GLY A 201 31.51 -11.65 9.82
N LEU A 202 30.49 -12.16 9.13
CA LEU A 202 30.12 -11.63 7.80
C LEU A 202 29.81 -10.13 7.86
N VAL A 203 29.12 -9.68 8.91
CA VAL A 203 28.70 -8.27 9.07
C VAL A 203 29.93 -7.38 9.27
N ALA A 204 30.90 -7.79 10.09
CA ALA A 204 32.11 -7.04 10.31
C ALA A 204 32.93 -6.88 9.01
N ARG A 205 33.06 -7.96 8.23
CA ARG A 205 33.73 -7.90 6.91
C ARG A 205 33.02 -7.02 5.91
N LEU A 206 31.69 -7.08 5.86
CA LEU A 206 30.90 -6.21 4.99
C LEU A 206 30.99 -4.75 5.41
N PHE A 207 31.01 -4.48 6.72
CA PHE A 207 31.18 -3.13 7.25
C PHE A 207 32.55 -2.56 6.87
N GLU A 208 33.64 -3.33 7.03
CA GLU A 208 34.98 -2.89 6.65
C GLU A 208 35.12 -2.64 5.15
N GLN A 209 34.60 -3.53 4.31
CA GLN A 209 34.56 -3.31 2.86
C GLN A 209 33.77 -2.05 2.50
N TRP A 210 32.58 -1.89 3.07
CA TRP A 210 31.78 -0.69 2.86
C TRP A 210 32.51 0.57 3.30
N ARG A 211 33.19 0.54 4.46
CA ARG A 211 33.95 1.65 4.99
C ARG A 211 35.08 2.07 4.05
N LEU A 212 35.80 1.13 3.48
CA LEU A 212 36.85 1.40 2.50
C LEU A 212 36.29 2.12 1.26
N PHE A 213 35.26 1.57 0.63
CA PHE A 213 34.65 2.19 -0.55
C PHE A 213 34.04 3.56 -0.25
N PHE A 214 33.40 3.69 0.88
CA PHE A 214 32.70 4.92 1.23
C PHE A 214 33.68 6.01 1.67
N SER A 215 34.80 5.67 2.31
CA SER A 215 35.85 6.62 2.68
C SER A 215 36.59 7.17 1.45
N GLU A 216 36.70 6.40 0.38
CA GLU A 216 37.24 6.89 -0.89
C GLU A 216 36.29 7.85 -1.63
N ALA A 217 34.98 7.65 -1.48
CA ALA A 217 33.96 8.47 -2.13
C ALA A 217 33.65 9.78 -1.39
N ILE A 218 33.83 9.79 -0.06
CA ILE A 218 33.55 10.93 0.82
C ILE A 218 34.76 11.16 1.72
N ASP A 219 35.36 12.35 1.63
CA ASP A 219 36.38 12.73 2.61
C ASP A 219 35.73 12.98 3.97
N TYR A 220 35.71 11.92 4.79
CA TYR A 220 35.12 11.95 6.13
C TYR A 220 35.78 12.96 7.05
N SER A 221 37.09 13.22 6.87
CA SER A 221 37.82 14.17 7.71
C SER A 221 37.28 15.58 7.51
N GLU A 222 36.93 15.95 6.29
CA GLU A 222 36.25 17.22 5.98
C GLU A 222 34.74 17.18 6.37
N ALA A 223 34.06 16.07 6.20
CA ALA A 223 32.63 15.95 6.49
C ALA A 223 32.32 15.96 7.99
N PHE A 224 33.18 15.36 8.81
CA PHE A 224 33.00 15.21 10.27
C PHE A 224 33.86 16.15 11.12
N GLY A 225 34.88 16.80 10.54
CA GLY A 225 35.78 17.71 11.29
C GLY A 225 35.46 19.20 11.20
N GLY A 226 34.42 19.62 10.47
CA GLY A 226 34.20 21.01 10.17
C GLY A 226 32.75 21.48 10.14
N ARG A 227 32.50 22.60 9.44
CA ARG A 227 31.17 23.24 9.28
C ARG A 227 30.06 22.34 8.74
N LYS A 228 30.38 21.17 8.18
CA LYS A 228 29.42 20.22 7.58
C LYS A 228 28.79 19.27 8.62
N LEU A 229 29.36 19.15 9.81
CA LEU A 229 28.87 18.24 10.86
C LEU A 229 27.50 18.67 11.39
N GLU A 230 27.26 19.96 11.59
CA GLU A 230 25.97 20.46 12.13
C GLU A 230 24.78 20.23 11.17
N PRO A 231 24.89 20.49 9.86
CA PRO A 231 23.84 20.10 8.91
C PRO A 231 23.56 18.60 8.91
N LEU A 232 24.60 17.76 9.02
CA LEU A 232 24.47 16.32 9.10
C LEU A 232 23.75 15.87 10.36
N LYS A 233 24.15 16.35 11.52
CA LYS A 233 23.46 16.10 12.81
C LYS A 233 21.97 16.47 12.72
N LYS A 234 21.68 17.67 12.15
CA LYS A 234 20.29 18.10 11.95
C LYS A 234 19.51 17.16 11.07
N TRP A 235 20.13 16.65 10.00
CA TRP A 235 19.49 15.69 9.09
C TRP A 235 19.26 14.33 9.75
N VAL A 236 20.25 13.80 10.48
CA VAL A 236 20.16 12.53 11.18
C VAL A 236 19.12 12.56 12.32
N ARG A 237 18.94 13.71 12.98
CA ARG A 237 17.86 13.90 13.95
C ARG A 237 16.47 13.71 13.36
N LYS A 238 16.28 14.01 12.06
CA LYS A 238 15.01 13.71 11.38
C LYS A 238 14.72 12.20 11.29
N ALA A 239 15.78 11.38 11.24
CA ALA A 239 15.67 9.92 11.32
C ALA A 239 15.50 9.40 12.75
N GLY A 240 15.43 10.31 13.74
CA GLY A 240 15.29 9.96 15.15
C GLY A 240 16.57 9.42 15.81
N PHE A 241 17.74 9.79 15.26
CA PHE A 241 19.06 9.45 15.82
C PHE A 241 19.82 10.68 16.29
N GLU A 242 20.67 10.48 17.29
CA GLU A 242 21.68 11.43 17.70
C GLU A 242 23.05 10.82 17.40
N ILE A 243 23.92 11.58 16.75
CA ILE A 243 25.27 11.20 16.40
C ILE A 243 26.20 12.24 17.03
N GLU A 244 27.11 11.78 17.84
CA GLU A 244 28.10 12.63 18.51
C GLU A 244 29.51 12.39 17.96
N THR A 245 29.80 11.16 17.59
CA THR A 245 31.13 10.72 17.14
C THR A 245 31.16 10.33 15.66
N PRO A 246 32.33 10.42 14.99
CA PRO A 246 32.51 9.92 13.63
C PRO A 246 32.18 8.44 13.50
N ALA A 247 32.49 7.61 14.49
CA ALA A 247 32.19 6.18 14.47
C ALA A 247 30.68 5.88 14.46
N GLU A 248 29.90 6.63 15.27
CA GLU A 248 28.44 6.52 15.24
C GLU A 248 27.85 6.95 13.90
N ALA A 249 28.48 7.93 13.27
CA ALA A 249 28.07 8.34 11.93
C ALA A 249 28.35 7.25 10.88
N GLU A 250 29.51 6.60 10.93
CA GLU A 250 29.81 5.46 10.06
C GLU A 250 28.80 4.33 10.26
N HIS A 251 28.49 3.98 11.50
CA HIS A 251 27.48 2.98 11.83
C HIS A 251 26.11 3.36 11.27
N PHE A 252 25.70 4.61 11.45
CA PHE A 252 24.42 5.09 10.94
C PHE A 252 24.35 5.01 9.42
N PHE A 253 25.37 5.45 8.70
CA PHE A 253 25.38 5.39 7.24
C PHE A 253 25.44 3.96 6.71
N PHE A 254 26.17 3.06 7.35
CA PHE A 254 26.15 1.66 6.98
C PHE A 254 24.76 1.05 7.14
N VAL A 255 24.08 1.32 8.25
CA VAL A 255 22.70 0.89 8.49
C VAL A 255 21.74 1.48 7.47
N LEU A 256 21.88 2.76 7.16
CA LEU A 256 21.06 3.43 6.17
C LEU A 256 21.23 2.83 4.76
N HIS A 257 22.47 2.59 4.34
CA HIS A 257 22.76 1.92 3.07
C HIS A 257 22.24 0.49 3.04
N THR A 258 22.36 -0.24 4.15
CA THR A 258 21.81 -1.59 4.31
C THR A 258 20.27 -1.57 4.15
N TYR A 259 19.60 -0.61 4.77
CA TYR A 259 18.16 -0.42 4.65
C TYR A 259 17.75 -0.17 3.20
N PHE A 260 18.40 0.76 2.49
CA PHE A 260 18.08 1.04 1.10
C PHE A 260 18.42 -0.13 0.17
N ALA A 261 19.54 -0.84 0.41
CA ALA A 261 19.89 -2.02 -0.37
C ALA A 261 18.82 -3.13 -0.22
N LEU A 262 18.35 -3.36 1.00
CA LEU A 262 17.26 -4.30 1.28
C LEU A 262 15.96 -3.87 0.60
N LEU A 263 15.60 -2.59 0.71
CA LEU A 263 14.41 -2.03 0.07
C LEU A 263 14.43 -2.23 -1.45
N VAL A 264 15.56 -1.88 -2.10
CA VAL A 264 15.74 -2.05 -3.56
C VAL A 264 15.63 -3.52 -3.96
N LYS A 265 16.25 -4.44 -3.20
CA LYS A 265 16.14 -5.88 -3.47
C LYS A 265 14.71 -6.38 -3.35
N LEU A 266 13.96 -5.96 -2.33
CA LEU A 266 12.55 -6.33 -2.15
C LEU A 266 11.67 -5.78 -3.27
N LEU A 267 11.89 -4.53 -3.68
CA LEU A 267 11.17 -3.92 -4.80
C LEU A 267 11.49 -4.60 -6.14
N ALA A 268 12.76 -4.90 -6.40
CA ALA A 268 13.19 -5.63 -7.58
C ALA A 268 12.56 -7.05 -7.61
N TRP A 269 12.57 -7.75 -6.48
CA TRP A 269 11.93 -9.06 -6.37
C TRP A 269 10.42 -9.01 -6.61
N LEU A 270 9.71 -8.01 -6.05
CA LEU A 270 8.29 -7.80 -6.31
C LEU A 270 8.01 -7.47 -7.79
N ALA A 271 8.86 -6.67 -8.41
CA ALA A 271 8.73 -6.34 -9.82
C ALA A 271 8.95 -7.57 -10.71
N LEU A 272 10.02 -8.32 -10.46
CA LEU A 272 10.36 -9.54 -11.23
C LEU A 272 9.29 -10.62 -11.07
N SER A 273 8.80 -10.87 -9.86
CA SER A 273 7.76 -11.87 -9.61
C SER A 273 6.45 -11.55 -10.34
N ARG A 274 6.14 -10.26 -10.55
CA ARG A 274 4.95 -9.83 -11.30
C ARG A 274 5.12 -9.90 -12.81
N HIS A 275 6.31 -9.55 -13.33
CA HIS A 275 6.55 -9.48 -14.77
C HIS A 275 6.88 -10.81 -15.41
N LEU A 276 7.60 -11.68 -14.71
CA LEU A 276 8.06 -12.93 -15.29
C LEU A 276 7.05 -14.08 -15.14
N GLY A 277 5.91 -13.86 -14.49
CA GLY A 277 4.94 -14.93 -14.23
C GLY A 277 5.55 -16.13 -13.48
N VAL A 278 6.80 -16.00 -13.08
CA VAL A 278 7.52 -17.00 -12.34
C VAL A 278 6.80 -17.08 -11.00
N LYS A 279 6.06 -18.16 -10.81
CA LYS A 279 5.85 -18.71 -9.48
C LYS A 279 7.24 -19.15 -8.98
N LEU A 280 8.11 -18.17 -8.73
CA LEU A 280 9.20 -18.37 -7.82
C LEU A 280 8.51 -18.96 -6.61
N GLY A 281 8.89 -20.16 -6.17
CA GLY A 281 8.40 -20.80 -4.94
C GLY A 281 8.71 -19.94 -3.73
N ALA A 282 8.42 -18.66 -3.89
CA ALA A 282 8.61 -17.62 -2.95
C ALA A 282 7.62 -17.85 -1.84
N PRO A 283 8.08 -17.95 -0.61
CA PRO A 283 7.21 -17.75 0.52
C PRO A 283 6.47 -16.44 0.28
N SER A 284 5.17 -16.45 0.50
CA SER A 284 4.39 -15.21 0.50
C SER A 284 5.15 -14.17 1.33
N PHE A 285 5.02 -12.89 1.00
CA PHE A 285 5.63 -11.80 1.80
C PHE A 285 5.34 -11.96 3.30
N ALA A 286 4.16 -12.51 3.64
CA ALA A 286 3.78 -12.94 4.98
C ALA A 286 4.73 -14.02 5.55
N GLY A 287 5.22 -14.94 4.72
CA GLY A 287 6.20 -15.94 5.16
C GLY A 287 7.59 -15.38 5.43
N LEU A 288 7.95 -14.22 4.88
CA LEU A 288 9.20 -13.52 5.22
C LEU A 288 9.10 -12.80 6.57
N THR A 289 7.94 -12.25 6.91
CA THR A 289 7.73 -11.52 8.17
C THR A 289 7.60 -12.43 9.39
N THR A 290 7.28 -13.71 9.18
CA THR A 290 7.13 -14.73 10.24
C THR A 290 8.34 -15.68 10.32
N ALA A 291 9.29 -15.58 9.40
CA ALA A 291 10.48 -16.43 9.39
C ALA A 291 11.47 -16.04 10.50
N ASP A 292 12.04 -17.04 11.16
CA ASP A 292 13.20 -16.81 12.03
C ASP A 292 14.42 -16.34 11.22
N GLY A 293 15.44 -15.80 11.91
CA GLY A 293 16.60 -15.19 11.27
C GLY A 293 17.40 -16.14 10.37
N GLU A 294 17.41 -17.45 10.65
CA GLU A 294 18.12 -18.45 9.85
C GLU A 294 17.33 -18.78 8.57
N THR A 295 16.02 -18.97 8.69
CA THR A 295 15.12 -19.16 7.55
C THR A 295 15.11 -17.92 6.64
N LEU A 296 15.14 -16.72 7.23
CA LEU A 296 15.21 -15.46 6.46
C LEU A 296 16.53 -15.38 5.68
N ARG A 297 17.65 -15.74 6.30
CA ARG A 297 18.97 -15.76 5.65
C ARG A 297 19.01 -16.70 4.45
N LEU A 298 18.47 -17.91 4.59
CA LEU A 298 18.42 -18.91 3.52
C LEU A 298 17.51 -18.48 2.35
N ARG A 299 16.51 -17.69 2.63
CA ARG A 299 15.53 -17.22 1.61
C ARG A 299 15.96 -15.96 0.88
N LEU A 300 16.88 -15.18 1.44
CA LEU A 300 17.40 -13.95 0.84
C LEU A 300 18.73 -14.14 0.11
N GLN A 301 19.36 -15.32 0.21
CA GLN A 301 20.49 -15.75 -0.62
C GLN A 301 20.01 -16.24 -1.99
#